data_4d61be1f125c498dd7487102915cefdb
#
_entry.id   4d61be1f125c498dd7487102915cefdb
#
_cell.length_a   1.000
_cell.length_b   1.000
_cell.length_c   1.000
_cell.angle_alpha   90.00
_cell.angle_beta   90.00
_cell.angle_gamma   90.00
#
_symmetry.space_group_name_H-M   'P 1'
#
loop_
_entity.id
_entity.type
_entity.pdbx_description
1 polymer ?
#
loop_
_entity_poly.entity_id
_entity_poly.type
_entity_poly.pdbx_seq_one_letter_code
_entity_poly.pdbx_strand_id
1 'polypeptide(L)'
;MTELKQADQLRTWVQSVLTGESSGHDWLHISRVADLAVYIGEKENADLFIVETAALVHDLIDVKLPDTIRLSVSEVYNQLVTFGIGKEDADRVIHIITKMSFRDREKLEGEPLSIEGKVVQDADRLDAIGAVGIARAFMFAGAKGHGLYGDDQSAYAHFFHKLLRLIDMMNTDTARELAEERHEFMLQYIRQLEKDIPGIDAKTS
;
A
#
# COMPACT_ATOMS: atom_id res chain seq x y z
N MET A 1 20.24 20.90 -0.28
CA MET A 1 18.79 21.11 -0.54
C MET A 1 18.12 20.75 0.78
N THR A 2 17.03 21.38 1.18
CA THR A 2 16.31 20.97 2.39
C THR A 2 15.47 19.72 2.12
N GLU A 3 15.28 18.86 3.10
CA GLU A 3 14.44 17.65 3.00
C GLU A 3 13.04 17.95 2.48
N LEU A 4 12.41 19.02 2.96
CA LEU A 4 11.10 19.48 2.48
C LEU A 4 11.08 19.71 0.96
N LYS A 5 12.11 20.34 0.41
CA LYS A 5 12.19 20.60 -1.04
C LYS A 5 12.44 19.30 -1.83
N GLN A 6 13.15 18.36 -1.25
CA GLN A 6 13.37 17.03 -1.85
C GLN A 6 12.06 16.23 -1.89
N ALA A 7 11.29 16.24 -0.80
CA ALA A 7 9.97 15.60 -0.74
C ALA A 7 8.99 16.17 -1.77
N ASP A 8 8.92 17.50 -1.92
CA ASP A 8 8.06 18.17 -2.92
C ASP A 8 8.44 17.78 -4.36
N GLN A 9 9.74 17.75 -4.67
CA GLN A 9 10.22 17.32 -5.98
C GLN A 9 9.90 15.86 -6.25
N LEU A 10 10.06 15.01 -5.24
CA LEU A 10 9.75 13.58 -5.33
C LEU A 10 8.25 13.37 -5.57
N ARG A 11 7.38 14.03 -4.80
CA ARG A 11 5.91 13.99 -5.00
C ARG A 11 5.52 14.38 -6.43
N THR A 12 6.08 15.48 -6.94
CA THR A 12 5.81 15.94 -8.31
C THR A 12 6.25 14.92 -9.36
N TRP A 13 7.43 14.34 -9.18
CA TRP A 13 7.95 13.33 -10.09
C TRP A 13 7.12 12.05 -10.07
N VAL A 14 6.81 11.49 -8.91
CA VAL A 14 5.99 10.27 -8.77
C VAL A 14 4.61 10.49 -9.39
N GLN A 15 3.98 11.65 -9.14
CA GLN A 15 2.73 12.00 -9.77
C GLN A 15 2.82 12.02 -11.30
N SER A 16 3.92 12.51 -11.86
CA SER A 16 4.14 12.52 -13.31
C SER A 16 4.33 11.13 -13.89
N VAL A 17 5.04 10.24 -13.18
CA VAL A 17 5.24 8.84 -13.58
C VAL A 17 3.91 8.08 -13.61
N LEU A 18 3.04 8.30 -12.62
CA LEU A 18 1.75 7.59 -12.47
C LEU A 18 0.60 8.28 -13.19
N THR A 19 0.87 9.29 -14.04
CA THR A 19 -0.18 9.96 -14.83
C THR A 19 -0.87 8.97 -15.77
N GLY A 20 -2.20 8.83 -15.63
CA GLY A 20 -3.01 7.90 -16.44
C GLY A 20 -3.06 6.46 -15.89
N GLU A 21 -2.39 6.17 -14.77
CA GLU A 21 -2.53 4.88 -14.10
C GLU A 21 -3.92 4.76 -13.44
N SER A 22 -4.57 3.62 -13.64
CA SER A 22 -5.94 3.36 -13.14
C SER A 22 -6.12 1.94 -12.56
N SER A 23 -5.02 1.19 -12.40
CA SER A 23 -5.09 -0.19 -11.86
C SER A 23 -5.26 -0.27 -10.35
N GLY A 24 -5.27 0.88 -9.65
CA GLY A 24 -5.31 0.98 -8.19
C GLY A 24 -3.95 1.27 -7.55
N HIS A 25 -2.88 1.43 -8.35
CA HIS A 25 -1.56 1.91 -7.95
C HIS A 25 -1.34 3.35 -8.46
N ASP A 26 -2.41 4.13 -8.47
CA ASP A 26 -2.44 5.51 -8.94
C ASP A 26 -1.81 6.49 -7.93
N TRP A 27 -1.62 7.73 -8.39
CA TRP A 27 -1.10 8.79 -7.54
C TRP A 27 -1.93 9.01 -6.25
N LEU A 28 -3.25 8.85 -6.31
CA LEU A 28 -4.11 9.06 -5.14
C LEU A 28 -3.87 7.99 -4.07
N HIS A 29 -3.58 6.74 -4.48
CA HIS A 29 -3.14 5.71 -3.55
C HIS A 29 -1.81 6.09 -2.89
N ILE A 30 -0.80 6.41 -3.70
CA ILE A 30 0.53 6.78 -3.19
C ILE A 30 0.44 7.97 -2.22
N SER A 31 -0.33 9.00 -2.57
CA SER A 31 -0.49 10.17 -1.70
C SER A 31 -1.12 9.80 -0.35
N ARG A 32 -2.19 8.99 -0.34
CA ARG A 32 -2.82 8.54 0.92
C ARG A 32 -1.88 7.69 1.76
N VAL A 33 -1.13 6.78 1.12
CA VAL A 33 -0.14 5.94 1.82
C VAL A 33 0.97 6.80 2.42
N ALA A 34 1.50 7.77 1.69
CA ALA A 34 2.55 8.66 2.19
C ALA A 34 2.07 9.51 3.38
N ASP A 35 0.88 10.11 3.28
CA ASP A 35 0.32 10.92 4.36
C ASP A 35 0.03 10.08 5.62
N LEU A 36 -0.49 8.85 5.43
CA LEU A 36 -0.73 7.92 6.54
C LEU A 36 0.57 7.39 7.14
N ALA A 37 1.58 7.11 6.31
CA ALA A 37 2.89 6.66 6.78
C ALA A 37 3.57 7.74 7.64
N VAL A 38 3.51 9.01 7.25
CA VAL A 38 4.02 10.13 8.06
C VAL A 38 3.28 10.19 9.40
N TYR A 39 1.93 10.10 9.40
CA TYR A 39 1.15 10.09 10.64
C TYR A 39 1.54 8.95 11.59
N ILE A 40 1.69 7.73 11.08
CA ILE A 40 2.11 6.58 11.87
C ILE A 40 3.56 6.77 12.34
N GLY A 41 4.45 7.21 11.43
CA GLY A 41 5.87 7.44 11.72
C GLY A 41 6.10 8.44 12.84
N GLU A 42 5.30 9.52 12.92
CA GLU A 42 5.34 10.47 14.04
C GLU A 42 5.04 9.80 15.39
N LYS A 43 4.07 8.88 15.43
CA LYS A 43 3.69 8.18 16.65
C LYS A 43 4.70 7.11 17.06
N GLU A 44 5.32 6.47 16.08
CA GLU A 44 6.28 5.38 16.28
C GLU A 44 7.74 5.89 16.39
N ASN A 45 7.97 7.21 16.38
CA ASN A 45 9.29 7.86 16.45
C ASN A 45 10.23 7.38 15.31
N ALA A 46 9.71 7.15 14.12
CA ALA A 46 10.47 6.79 12.92
C ALA A 46 11.10 8.03 12.26
N ASP A 47 12.12 7.81 11.43
CA ASP A 47 12.70 8.85 10.57
C ASP A 47 11.70 9.24 9.46
N LEU A 48 11.04 10.39 9.64
CA LEU A 48 9.95 10.82 8.77
C LEU A 48 10.39 11.09 7.33
N PHE A 49 11.64 11.53 7.12
CA PHE A 49 12.16 11.73 5.78
C PHE A 49 12.28 10.39 5.03
N ILE A 50 12.79 9.36 5.67
CA ILE A 50 12.88 8.02 5.10
C ILE A 50 11.49 7.41 4.91
N VAL A 51 10.60 7.57 5.88
CA VAL A 51 9.21 7.08 5.80
C VAL A 51 8.48 7.68 4.61
N GLU A 52 8.47 9.01 4.48
CA GLU A 52 7.79 9.69 3.38
C GLU A 52 8.41 9.33 2.02
N THR A 53 9.74 9.35 1.95
CA THR A 53 10.46 9.00 0.71
C THR A 53 10.15 7.57 0.27
N ALA A 54 10.21 6.60 1.17
CA ALA A 54 9.92 5.21 0.86
C ALA A 54 8.44 5.01 0.48
N ALA A 55 7.51 5.65 1.19
CA ALA A 55 6.09 5.59 0.89
C ALA A 55 5.76 6.17 -0.50
N LEU A 56 6.43 7.25 -0.91
CA LEU A 56 6.21 7.84 -2.23
C LEU A 56 6.67 6.94 -3.39
N VAL A 57 7.69 6.12 -3.19
CA VAL A 57 8.26 5.31 -4.29
C VAL A 57 7.97 3.81 -4.20
N HIS A 58 7.25 3.35 -3.17
CA HIS A 58 7.12 1.94 -2.84
C HIS A 58 6.55 1.08 -3.98
N ASP A 59 5.59 1.61 -4.72
CA ASP A 59 4.91 0.89 -5.79
C ASP A 59 5.56 1.04 -7.18
N LEU A 60 6.52 1.98 -7.36
CA LEU A 60 7.12 2.24 -8.68
C LEU A 60 7.85 1.04 -9.29
N ILE A 61 8.23 0.07 -8.45
CA ILE A 61 8.89 -1.17 -8.87
C ILE A 61 7.93 -2.37 -8.93
N ASP A 62 6.63 -2.20 -8.58
CA ASP A 62 5.69 -3.33 -8.51
C ASP A 62 5.37 -3.86 -9.91
N VAL A 63 5.43 -5.19 -10.05
CA VAL A 63 5.12 -5.92 -11.29
C VAL A 63 3.67 -5.79 -11.75
N LYS A 64 2.78 -5.25 -10.91
CA LYS A 64 1.40 -4.95 -11.27
C LYS A 64 1.28 -3.69 -12.12
N LEU A 65 2.27 -2.80 -12.05
CA LEU A 65 2.32 -1.66 -12.94
C LEU A 65 2.61 -2.11 -14.39
N PRO A 66 2.03 -1.43 -15.38
CA PRO A 66 2.40 -1.64 -16.78
C PRO A 66 3.89 -1.46 -17.00
N ASP A 67 4.51 -2.29 -17.82
CA ASP A 67 5.96 -2.22 -18.13
C ASP A 67 6.40 -0.85 -18.68
N THR A 68 5.44 -0.08 -19.22
CA THR A 68 5.70 1.27 -19.78
C THR A 68 5.96 2.34 -18.71
N ILE A 69 5.53 2.11 -17.48
CA ILE A 69 5.67 3.07 -16.36
C ILE A 69 6.39 2.47 -15.15
N ARG A 70 6.49 1.12 -15.09
CA ARG A 70 7.23 0.44 -14.03
C ARG A 70 8.72 0.74 -14.14
N LEU A 71 9.31 1.13 -13.01
CA LEU A 71 10.73 1.41 -12.93
C LEU A 71 11.51 0.22 -12.34
N SER A 72 12.77 0.12 -12.71
CA SER A 72 13.72 -0.76 -12.03
C SER A 72 14.17 -0.14 -10.72
N VAL A 73 14.66 -0.96 -9.80
CA VAL A 73 15.25 -0.52 -8.53
C VAL A 73 16.38 0.50 -8.77
N SER A 74 17.21 0.29 -9.79
CA SER A 74 18.32 1.19 -10.14
C SER A 74 17.84 2.54 -10.68
N GLU A 75 16.74 2.60 -11.41
CA GLU A 75 16.15 3.86 -11.88
C GLU A 75 15.61 4.68 -10.71
N VAL A 76 14.88 4.04 -9.78
CA VAL A 76 14.41 4.71 -8.56
C VAL A 76 15.59 5.24 -7.74
N TYR A 77 16.61 4.42 -7.49
CA TYR A 77 17.81 4.84 -6.76
C TYR A 77 18.49 6.08 -7.40
N ASN A 78 18.72 6.01 -8.71
CA ASN A 78 19.37 7.11 -9.44
C ASN A 78 18.53 8.40 -9.37
N GLN A 79 17.23 8.30 -9.40
CA GLN A 79 16.34 9.44 -9.28
C GLN A 79 16.38 10.06 -7.89
N LEU A 80 16.39 9.24 -6.82
CA LEU A 80 16.57 9.74 -5.44
C LEU A 80 17.87 10.54 -5.29
N VAL A 81 18.99 9.98 -5.79
CA VAL A 81 20.29 10.67 -5.77
C VAL A 81 20.26 11.96 -6.60
N THR A 82 19.58 11.98 -7.75
CA THR A 82 19.42 13.17 -8.60
C THR A 82 18.67 14.29 -7.88
N PHE A 83 17.71 13.97 -7.03
CA PHE A 83 17.02 14.93 -6.16
C PHE A 83 17.84 15.37 -4.94
N GLY A 84 19.09 14.87 -4.83
CA GLY A 84 20.02 15.26 -3.78
C GLY A 84 19.81 14.49 -2.47
N ILE A 85 19.06 13.40 -2.48
CA ILE A 85 18.97 12.47 -1.34
C ILE A 85 20.32 11.79 -1.18
N GLY A 86 20.84 11.75 0.05
CA GLY A 86 22.12 11.13 0.37
C GLY A 86 22.13 9.64 -0.02
N LYS A 87 23.29 9.11 -0.41
CA LYS A 87 23.39 7.71 -0.83
C LYS A 87 22.95 6.75 0.27
N GLU A 88 23.31 7.02 1.52
CA GLU A 88 22.93 6.22 2.67
C GLU A 88 21.41 6.19 2.85
N ASP A 89 20.73 7.34 2.73
CA ASP A 89 19.28 7.40 2.81
C ASP A 89 18.61 6.73 1.60
N ALA A 90 19.16 6.92 0.40
CA ALA A 90 18.68 6.21 -0.79
C ALA A 90 18.82 4.70 -0.65
N ASP A 91 19.91 4.20 -0.09
CA ASP A 91 20.11 2.76 0.19
C ASP A 91 19.06 2.25 1.20
N ARG A 92 18.77 3.00 2.28
CA ARG A 92 17.71 2.69 3.26
C ARG A 92 16.35 2.60 2.59
N VAL A 93 15.98 3.57 1.75
CA VAL A 93 14.72 3.59 1.01
C VAL A 93 14.59 2.37 0.08
N ILE A 94 15.63 2.10 -0.71
CA ILE A 94 15.64 0.94 -1.62
C ILE A 94 15.50 -0.37 -0.85
N HIS A 95 16.18 -0.49 0.28
CA HIS A 95 16.05 -1.67 1.14
C HIS A 95 14.61 -1.87 1.63
N ILE A 96 13.94 -0.79 2.05
CA ILE A 96 12.55 -0.84 2.49
C ILE A 96 11.65 -1.32 1.34
N ILE A 97 11.66 -0.65 0.20
CA ILE A 97 10.72 -0.93 -0.89
C ILE A 97 10.94 -2.32 -1.51
N THR A 98 12.16 -2.81 -1.55
CA THR A 98 12.45 -4.17 -2.03
C THR A 98 11.99 -5.25 -1.04
N LYS A 99 12.10 -5.00 0.27
CA LYS A 99 11.64 -5.95 1.31
C LYS A 99 10.13 -5.95 1.54
N MET A 100 9.45 -4.88 1.22
CA MET A 100 7.98 -4.79 1.36
C MET A 100 7.25 -5.67 0.35
N SER A 101 7.85 -5.97 -0.80
CA SER A 101 7.24 -6.79 -1.84
C SER A 101 6.93 -8.19 -1.31
N PHE A 102 5.66 -8.58 -1.41
CA PHE A 102 5.16 -9.87 -0.90
C PHE A 102 5.85 -11.08 -1.55
N ARG A 103 6.35 -10.93 -2.79
CA ARG A 103 6.98 -12.01 -3.56
C ARG A 103 8.41 -12.32 -3.14
N ASP A 104 9.11 -11.35 -2.55
CA ASP A 104 10.51 -11.52 -2.17
C ASP A 104 10.70 -11.93 -0.71
N ARG A 105 9.60 -12.08 0.05
CA ARG A 105 9.65 -12.54 1.45
C ARG A 105 10.40 -13.86 1.64
N GLU A 106 10.21 -14.82 0.72
CA GLU A 106 10.88 -16.12 0.79
C GLU A 106 12.38 -16.05 0.43
N LYS A 107 12.80 -15.00 -0.31
CA LYS A 107 14.21 -14.83 -0.72
C LYS A 107 15.03 -13.97 0.24
N LEU A 108 14.37 -13.18 1.08
CA LEU A 108 15.00 -12.26 2.03
C LEU A 108 14.87 -12.76 3.48
N GLU A 109 14.90 -14.08 3.67
CA GLU A 109 14.95 -14.69 4.99
C GLU A 109 16.13 -14.13 5.80
N GLY A 110 15.83 -13.49 6.91
CA GLY A 110 16.81 -13.23 7.96
C GLY A 110 16.84 -11.84 8.58
N GLU A 111 16.51 -10.77 7.90
CA GLU A 111 16.52 -9.43 8.50
C GLU A 111 15.11 -8.84 8.62
N PRO A 112 14.68 -8.42 9.83
CA PRO A 112 13.40 -7.74 10.00
C PRO A 112 13.41 -6.37 9.29
N LEU A 113 12.22 -5.88 8.88
CA LEU A 113 12.07 -4.50 8.44
C LEU A 113 12.49 -3.54 9.56
N SER A 114 13.13 -2.42 9.18
CA SER A 114 13.33 -1.30 10.08
C SER A 114 11.99 -0.73 10.54
N ILE A 115 11.99 0.16 11.53
CA ILE A 115 10.76 0.80 11.97
C ILE A 115 10.11 1.59 10.83
N GLU A 116 10.89 2.29 10.00
CA GLU A 116 10.40 3.01 8.83
C GLU A 116 9.73 2.05 7.82
N GLY A 117 10.36 0.92 7.54
CA GLY A 117 9.81 -0.10 6.65
C GLY A 117 8.52 -0.72 7.18
N LYS A 118 8.41 -0.95 8.50
CA LYS A 118 7.18 -1.40 9.15
C LYS A 118 6.07 -0.38 9.02
N VAL A 119 6.37 0.90 9.24
CA VAL A 119 5.43 2.02 9.11
C VAL A 119 4.89 2.14 7.69
N VAL A 120 5.75 2.10 6.68
CA VAL A 120 5.32 2.20 5.27
C VAL A 120 4.48 0.99 4.87
N GLN A 121 4.87 -0.21 5.27
CA GLN A 121 4.11 -1.44 5.00
C GLN A 121 2.72 -1.42 5.66
N ASP A 122 2.62 -0.90 6.87
CA ASP A 122 1.37 -0.77 7.59
C ASP A 122 0.45 0.27 6.93
N ALA A 123 1.00 1.40 6.49
CA ALA A 123 0.26 2.42 5.77
C ALA A 123 -0.35 1.90 4.46
N ASP A 124 0.43 1.13 3.68
CA ASP A 124 -0.06 0.48 2.46
C ASP A 124 -1.19 -0.53 2.77
N ARG A 125 -1.01 -1.37 3.78
CA ARG A 125 -2.05 -2.32 4.23
C ARG A 125 -3.31 -1.62 4.71
N LEU A 126 -3.18 -0.53 5.44
CA LEU A 126 -4.30 0.27 5.92
C LEU A 126 -5.08 0.93 4.76
N ASP A 127 -4.44 1.34 3.67
CA ASP A 127 -5.14 1.87 2.48
C ASP A 127 -5.97 0.78 1.76
N ALA A 128 -5.64 -0.49 1.99
CA ALA A 128 -6.40 -1.62 1.44
C ALA A 128 -7.63 -2.02 2.28
N ILE A 129 -7.88 -1.42 3.44
CA ILE A 129 -9.00 -1.75 4.33
C ILE A 129 -9.85 -0.52 4.67
N GLY A 130 -10.99 -0.76 5.32
CA GLY A 130 -11.96 0.29 5.63
C GLY A 130 -12.74 0.77 4.39
N ALA A 131 -13.28 1.98 4.43
CA ALA A 131 -14.13 2.52 3.37
C ALA A 131 -13.41 2.63 2.03
N VAL A 132 -12.14 3.08 2.03
CA VAL A 132 -11.30 3.15 0.82
C VAL A 132 -11.02 1.76 0.28
N GLY A 133 -10.65 0.82 1.14
CA GLY A 133 -10.40 -0.56 0.76
C GLY A 133 -11.61 -1.24 0.13
N ILE A 134 -12.82 -1.04 0.69
CA ILE A 134 -14.09 -1.51 0.11
C ILE A 134 -14.25 -0.98 -1.32
N ALA A 135 -14.17 0.35 -1.50
CA ALA A 135 -14.33 0.96 -2.81
C ALA A 135 -13.30 0.42 -3.82
N ARG A 136 -12.03 0.33 -3.44
CA ARG A 136 -10.97 -0.21 -4.28
C ARG A 136 -11.20 -1.68 -4.67
N ALA A 137 -11.68 -2.52 -3.74
CA ALA A 137 -11.97 -3.92 -4.03
C ALA A 137 -13.02 -4.08 -5.12
N PHE A 138 -14.11 -3.31 -5.08
CA PHE A 138 -15.15 -3.34 -6.11
C PHE A 138 -14.68 -2.74 -7.43
N MET A 139 -13.94 -1.64 -7.40
CA MET A 139 -13.35 -1.06 -8.61
C MET A 139 -12.40 -2.05 -9.30
N PHE A 140 -11.54 -2.72 -8.54
CA PHE A 140 -10.61 -3.71 -9.08
C PHE A 140 -11.35 -4.92 -9.67
N ALA A 141 -12.33 -5.47 -8.95
CA ALA A 141 -13.13 -6.58 -9.45
C ALA A 141 -13.84 -6.21 -10.77
N GLY A 142 -14.48 -5.03 -10.81
CA GLY A 142 -15.15 -4.53 -12.02
C GLY A 142 -14.17 -4.34 -13.19
N ALA A 143 -12.99 -3.78 -12.97
CA ALA A 143 -11.97 -3.61 -14.00
C ALA A 143 -11.43 -4.94 -14.55
N LYS A 144 -11.45 -6.01 -13.74
CA LYS A 144 -11.05 -7.37 -14.15
C LYS A 144 -12.21 -8.20 -14.72
N GLY A 145 -13.42 -7.65 -14.78
CA GLY A 145 -14.61 -8.40 -15.21
C GLY A 145 -15.11 -9.43 -14.19
N HIS A 146 -14.67 -9.32 -12.94
CA HIS A 146 -15.14 -10.18 -11.86
C HIS A 146 -16.47 -9.69 -11.30
N GLY A 147 -17.29 -10.63 -10.82
CA GLY A 147 -18.58 -10.31 -10.23
C GLY A 147 -18.50 -9.62 -8.88
N LEU A 148 -19.64 -9.06 -8.45
CA LEU A 148 -19.83 -8.57 -7.09
C LEU A 148 -19.68 -9.71 -6.08
N TYR A 149 -20.33 -10.85 -6.37
CA TYR A 149 -20.35 -12.11 -5.61
C TYR A 149 -20.58 -13.28 -6.57
N GLY A 150 -20.56 -14.51 -6.05
CA GLY A 150 -20.96 -15.72 -6.77
C GLY A 150 -19.81 -16.62 -7.22
N ASP A 151 -18.58 -16.18 -7.10
CA ASP A 151 -17.38 -16.97 -7.35
C ASP A 151 -16.20 -16.55 -6.46
N ASP A 152 -15.14 -17.34 -6.49
CA ASP A 152 -13.92 -17.17 -5.68
C ASP A 152 -13.09 -15.92 -6.06
N GLN A 153 -13.30 -15.37 -7.25
CA GLN A 153 -12.61 -14.15 -7.74
C GLN A 153 -13.44 -12.89 -7.52
N SER A 154 -14.66 -13.03 -7.00
CA SER A 154 -15.56 -11.92 -6.75
C SER A 154 -15.02 -10.93 -5.72
N ALA A 155 -15.52 -9.68 -5.79
CA ALA A 155 -15.19 -8.67 -4.78
C ALA A 155 -15.54 -9.14 -3.37
N TYR A 156 -16.67 -9.83 -3.18
CA TYR A 156 -17.09 -10.35 -1.88
C TYR A 156 -16.12 -11.41 -1.35
N ALA A 157 -15.71 -12.38 -2.17
CA ALA A 157 -14.74 -13.38 -1.77
C ALA A 157 -13.39 -12.77 -1.35
N HIS A 158 -12.96 -11.69 -2.01
CA HIS A 158 -11.73 -10.98 -1.72
C HIS A 158 -11.65 -10.43 -0.29
N PHE A 159 -12.78 -10.07 0.32
CA PHE A 159 -12.82 -9.67 1.73
C PHE A 159 -12.28 -10.77 2.64
N PHE A 160 -12.71 -12.00 2.44
CA PHE A 160 -12.34 -13.14 3.30
C PHE A 160 -10.95 -13.69 2.96
N HIS A 161 -10.59 -13.69 1.69
CA HIS A 161 -9.30 -14.21 1.26
C HIS A 161 -8.14 -13.31 1.67
N LYS A 162 -8.37 -11.99 1.72
CA LYS A 162 -7.28 -11.04 1.95
C LYS A 162 -7.63 -9.94 2.94
N LEU A 163 -8.66 -9.13 2.69
CA LEU A 163 -8.79 -7.83 3.36
C LEU A 163 -8.98 -7.97 4.87
N LEU A 164 -9.85 -8.89 5.31
CA LEU A 164 -10.10 -9.13 6.73
C LEU A 164 -8.90 -9.71 7.48
N ARG A 165 -7.93 -10.28 6.77
CA ARG A 165 -6.72 -10.85 7.39
C ARG A 165 -5.63 -9.80 7.61
N LEU A 166 -5.75 -8.62 7.00
CA LEU A 166 -4.72 -7.59 7.09
C LEU A 166 -4.58 -7.01 8.50
N ILE A 167 -5.62 -7.05 9.31
CA ILE A 167 -5.55 -6.61 10.72
C ILE A 167 -4.47 -7.37 11.51
N ASP A 168 -4.36 -8.69 11.30
CA ASP A 168 -3.38 -9.54 12.00
C ASP A 168 -1.95 -9.34 11.48
N MET A 169 -1.79 -8.56 10.42
CA MET A 169 -0.50 -8.34 9.77
C MET A 169 0.12 -6.98 10.11
N MET A 170 -0.51 -6.16 10.94
CA MET A 170 0.02 -4.86 11.32
C MET A 170 1.24 -5.00 12.22
N ASN A 171 2.28 -4.24 11.91
CA ASN A 171 3.56 -4.31 12.61
C ASN A 171 3.61 -3.38 13.83
N THR A 172 3.02 -2.17 13.72
CA THR A 172 3.10 -1.10 14.71
C THR A 172 1.82 -1.01 15.54
N ASP A 173 1.92 -0.46 16.75
CA ASP A 173 0.76 -0.33 17.64
C ASP A 173 -0.23 0.70 17.10
N THR A 174 0.26 1.83 16.58
CA THR A 174 -0.57 2.85 15.92
C THR A 174 -1.35 2.28 14.74
N ALA A 175 -0.72 1.43 13.91
CA ALA A 175 -1.41 0.82 12.77
C ALA A 175 -2.46 -0.21 13.22
N ARG A 176 -2.23 -0.94 14.31
CA ARG A 176 -3.23 -1.87 14.87
C ARG A 176 -4.49 -1.14 15.32
N GLU A 177 -4.34 -0.03 16.06
CA GLU A 177 -5.48 0.80 16.47
C GLU A 177 -6.30 1.28 15.27
N LEU A 178 -5.65 1.82 14.25
CA LEU A 178 -6.33 2.25 13.01
C LEU A 178 -6.97 1.08 12.24
N ALA A 179 -6.33 -0.08 12.26
CA ALA A 179 -6.85 -1.27 11.58
C ALA A 179 -8.10 -1.81 12.26
N GLU A 180 -8.20 -1.77 13.59
CA GLU A 180 -9.38 -2.21 14.34
C GLU A 180 -10.63 -1.44 13.91
N GLU A 181 -10.56 -0.10 13.83
CA GLU A 181 -11.66 0.74 13.38
C GLU A 181 -12.07 0.41 11.93
N ARG A 182 -11.09 0.31 11.03
CA ARG A 182 -11.34 0.02 9.61
C ARG A 182 -11.89 -1.39 9.40
N HIS A 183 -11.41 -2.35 10.16
CA HIS A 183 -11.87 -3.75 10.13
C HIS A 183 -13.32 -3.86 10.58
N GLU A 184 -13.69 -3.25 11.71
CA GLU A 184 -15.08 -3.27 12.18
C GLU A 184 -16.02 -2.62 11.17
N PHE A 185 -15.61 -1.52 10.53
CA PHE A 185 -16.39 -0.90 9.46
C PHE A 185 -16.60 -1.87 8.27
N MET A 186 -15.58 -2.63 7.87
CA MET A 186 -15.73 -3.65 6.82
C MET A 186 -16.70 -4.76 7.23
N LEU A 187 -16.65 -5.23 8.48
CA LEU A 187 -17.58 -6.22 8.99
C LEU A 187 -19.03 -5.70 8.98
N GLN A 188 -19.24 -4.42 9.32
CA GLN A 188 -20.57 -3.79 9.25
C GLN A 188 -21.07 -3.73 7.81
N TYR A 189 -20.20 -3.35 6.86
CA TYR A 189 -20.53 -3.32 5.44
C TYR A 189 -20.91 -4.70 4.91
N ILE A 190 -20.13 -5.74 5.24
CA ILE A 190 -20.40 -7.14 4.85
C ILE A 190 -21.75 -7.60 5.38
N ARG A 191 -22.02 -7.38 6.67
CA ARG A 191 -23.34 -7.72 7.29
C ARG A 191 -24.51 -7.02 6.60
N GLN A 192 -24.33 -5.80 6.13
CA GLN A 192 -25.36 -5.09 5.37
C GLN A 192 -25.51 -5.67 3.97
N LEU A 193 -24.41 -5.94 3.27
CA LEU A 193 -24.42 -6.53 1.94
C LEU A 193 -25.12 -7.89 1.92
N GLU A 194 -24.88 -8.74 2.93
CA GLU A 194 -25.52 -10.03 3.12
C GLU A 194 -27.04 -9.92 3.33
N LYS A 195 -27.51 -8.88 3.99
CA LYS A 195 -28.96 -8.62 4.14
C LYS A 195 -29.59 -8.16 2.83
N ASP A 196 -28.87 -7.36 2.06
CA ASP A 196 -29.35 -6.79 0.80
C ASP A 196 -29.40 -7.85 -0.31
N ILE A 197 -28.59 -8.91 -0.18
CA ILE A 197 -28.50 -10.02 -1.16
C ILE A 197 -28.78 -11.35 -0.44
N PRO A 198 -30.07 -11.72 -0.26
CA PRO A 198 -30.41 -12.99 0.38
C PRO A 198 -29.82 -14.19 -0.36
N GLY A 199 -29.06 -15.02 0.35
CA GLY A 199 -28.41 -16.20 -0.22
C GLY A 199 -27.01 -15.93 -0.80
N ILE A 200 -26.43 -14.73 -0.53
CA ILE A 200 -25.00 -14.55 -0.67
C ILE A 200 -24.33 -15.42 0.41
N ASP A 201 -24.02 -16.63 0.05
CA ASP A 201 -23.27 -17.50 0.93
C ASP A 201 -21.79 -17.31 0.67
N ALA A 202 -21.01 -17.24 1.76
CA ALA A 202 -19.55 -17.34 1.74
C ALA A 202 -19.07 -18.75 1.28
N LYS A 203 -19.91 -19.51 0.60
CA LYS A 203 -19.54 -20.76 -0.04
C LYS A 203 -18.82 -20.50 -1.34
N THR A 204 -17.63 -19.97 -1.19
CA THR A 204 -16.56 -20.25 -2.12
C THR A 204 -15.87 -21.49 -1.57
N SER A 205 -16.29 -22.62 -2.10
CA SER A 205 -15.63 -23.92 -1.86
C SER A 205 -14.25 -23.91 -2.47
#